data_ebc0e82ce4a44d35f46258a92a37ac1e
#
_entry.id   ebc0e82ce4a44d35f46258a92a37ac1e
#
_cell.length_a   1.000
_cell.length_b   1.000
_cell.length_c   1.000
_cell.angle_alpha   90.00
_cell.angle_beta   90.00
_cell.angle_gamma   90.00
#
_symmetry.space_group_name_H-M   'P 1'
#
loop_
_entity.id
_entity.type
_entity.pdbx_description
1 polymer ?
#
loop_
_entity_poly.entity_id
_entity_poly.type
_entity_poly.pdbx_seq_one_letter_code
_entity_poly.pdbx_strand_id
1 'polypeptide(L)'
;PVPGPGPDVPEVSQPADCADVELIAVPGTWESSPTDDPHNPTFLPNALLRTITDPLSQQYPGDRLEVFTVPYVAQFRNPQRPNDITYDQSRAEGTDRARAEIVATHEHCPYTSFILLGFSQGAVIAGDLTNEIGTGNGPVPPESVLGSVLIADGRRLPGEGQSPGLAPSNGQGMEISLQPATGLTQLIAGATMTGPRPGGFGALADRTAQICDARDLICNAPFNVVDGAARFQEFVANNAIHAMYATNPDVIIGTTVPEWTLGHIRSLTDS
;
A
#
# COMPACT_ATOMS: atom_id res chain seq x y z
N PRO A 1 9.00 -37.95 43.98
CA PRO A 1 7.97 -36.92 43.95
C PRO A 1 7.99 -36.25 42.57
N VAL A 2 6.90 -36.39 41.85
CA VAL A 2 6.69 -35.69 40.56
C VAL A 2 6.40 -34.20 40.92
N PRO A 3 7.06 -33.20 40.31
CA PRO A 3 6.69 -31.82 40.53
C PRO A 3 5.24 -31.64 40.07
N GLY A 4 4.42 -31.02 40.91
CA GLY A 4 3.05 -30.65 40.58
C GLY A 4 3.03 -29.63 39.43
N PRO A 5 1.90 -29.48 38.73
CA PRO A 5 1.76 -28.45 37.67
C PRO A 5 2.12 -27.08 38.24
N GLY A 6 2.97 -26.36 37.50
CA GLY A 6 3.30 -24.98 37.84
C GLY A 6 2.06 -24.11 37.82
N PRO A 7 2.09 -22.89 38.41
CA PRO A 7 0.95 -22.00 38.42
C PRO A 7 0.50 -21.71 36.98
N ASP A 8 -0.79 -21.88 36.75
CA ASP A 8 -1.44 -21.48 35.48
C ASP A 8 -1.09 -20.03 35.22
N VAL A 9 -0.29 -19.76 34.19
CA VAL A 9 -0.11 -18.43 33.62
C VAL A 9 -1.47 -18.09 33.03
N PRO A 10 -2.11 -16.97 33.42
CA PRO A 10 -3.37 -16.58 32.82
C PRO A 10 -3.19 -16.50 31.31
N GLU A 11 -3.92 -17.29 30.55
CA GLU A 11 -4.00 -17.15 29.11
C GLU A 11 -4.59 -15.76 28.85
N VAL A 12 -3.78 -14.84 28.37
CA VAL A 12 -4.24 -13.48 28.00
C VAL A 12 -5.07 -13.67 26.74
N SER A 13 -6.38 -13.79 26.91
CA SER A 13 -7.31 -13.93 25.81
C SER A 13 -7.58 -12.55 25.18
N GLN A 14 -7.46 -12.48 23.85
CA GLN A 14 -7.90 -11.34 23.06
C GLN A 14 -9.44 -11.24 23.09
N PRO A 15 -10.07 -10.05 23.04
CA PRO A 15 -11.50 -9.89 22.86
C PRO A 15 -12.06 -10.75 21.72
N ALA A 16 -13.31 -11.23 21.88
CA ALA A 16 -13.90 -12.18 20.92
C ALA A 16 -14.29 -11.54 19.57
N ASP A 17 -14.31 -10.22 19.50
CA ASP A 17 -14.57 -9.42 18.30
C ASP A 17 -13.29 -9.13 17.49
N CYS A 18 -12.13 -9.60 17.93
CA CYS A 18 -10.86 -9.41 17.24
C CYS A 18 -10.65 -10.44 16.13
N ALA A 19 -10.21 -9.98 14.97
CA ALA A 19 -9.74 -10.86 13.90
C ALA A 19 -8.32 -11.36 14.16
N ASP A 20 -7.97 -12.53 13.61
CA ASP A 20 -6.58 -12.99 13.61
C ASP A 20 -5.68 -12.09 12.76
N VAL A 21 -6.20 -11.63 11.63
CA VAL A 21 -5.50 -10.77 10.68
C VAL A 21 -6.40 -9.60 10.26
N GLU A 22 -5.83 -8.42 10.16
CA GLU A 22 -6.46 -7.25 9.54
C GLU A 22 -5.68 -6.83 8.29
N LEU A 23 -6.38 -6.73 7.15
CA LEU A 23 -5.88 -6.20 5.90
C LEU A 23 -6.21 -4.71 5.82
N ILE A 24 -5.18 -3.86 5.89
CA ILE A 24 -5.29 -2.42 5.66
C ILE A 24 -5.06 -2.16 4.18
N ALA A 25 -6.14 -1.90 3.44
CA ALA A 25 -6.12 -1.64 2.00
C ALA A 25 -6.23 -0.13 1.74
N VAL A 26 -5.24 0.45 1.06
CA VAL A 26 -5.19 1.89 0.75
C VAL A 26 -5.40 2.09 -0.75
N PRO A 27 -6.58 2.60 -1.18
CA PRO A 27 -6.91 2.81 -2.59
C PRO A 27 -6.02 3.86 -3.27
N GLY A 28 -5.99 3.82 -4.60
CA GLY A 28 -5.33 4.81 -5.42
C GLY A 28 -6.10 6.14 -5.52
N THR A 29 -5.48 7.11 -6.20
CA THR A 29 -6.09 8.43 -6.46
C THR A 29 -7.43 8.26 -7.17
N TRP A 30 -8.45 8.95 -6.67
CA TRP A 30 -9.85 8.93 -7.13
C TRP A 30 -10.58 7.60 -6.97
N GLU A 31 -10.04 6.69 -6.19
CA GLU A 31 -10.65 5.39 -5.90
C GLU A 31 -11.27 5.28 -4.50
N SER A 32 -11.28 6.38 -3.73
CA SER A 32 -11.84 6.43 -2.37
C SER A 32 -12.55 7.74 -2.08
N SER A 33 -13.31 7.76 -1.01
CA SER A 33 -13.97 8.92 -0.43
C SER A 33 -13.83 8.89 1.09
N PRO A 34 -13.71 10.06 1.76
CA PRO A 34 -13.57 10.10 3.22
C PRO A 34 -14.82 9.65 3.97
N THR A 35 -15.93 9.48 3.29
CA THR A 35 -17.22 9.03 3.84
C THR A 35 -17.63 7.63 3.38
N ASP A 36 -16.75 6.93 2.66
CA ASP A 36 -17.04 5.55 2.22
C ASP A 36 -16.99 4.58 3.40
N ASP A 37 -17.73 3.48 3.29
CA ASP A 37 -17.69 2.43 4.31
C ASP A 37 -16.39 1.62 4.17
N PRO A 38 -15.53 1.57 5.20
CA PRO A 38 -14.26 0.87 5.12
C PRO A 38 -14.40 -0.66 4.94
N HIS A 39 -15.51 -1.25 5.38
CA HIS A 39 -15.75 -2.69 5.27
C HIS A 39 -16.57 -3.08 4.03
N ASN A 40 -17.24 -2.11 3.40
CA ASN A 40 -18.00 -2.30 2.17
C ASN A 40 -17.93 -1.05 1.28
N PRO A 41 -16.75 -0.72 0.73
CA PRO A 41 -16.57 0.49 -0.05
C PRO A 41 -17.42 0.47 -1.32
N THR A 42 -18.12 1.57 -1.59
CA THR A 42 -19.04 1.70 -2.73
C THR A 42 -18.73 2.89 -3.63
N PHE A 43 -17.80 3.75 -3.24
CA PHE A 43 -17.48 4.99 -3.96
C PHE A 43 -17.09 4.74 -5.43
N LEU A 44 -16.23 3.77 -5.70
CA LEU A 44 -15.85 3.38 -7.05
C LEU A 44 -16.00 1.85 -7.24
N PRO A 45 -17.06 1.37 -7.92
CA PRO A 45 -17.34 -0.06 -8.06
C PRO A 45 -16.23 -0.88 -8.74
N ASN A 46 -15.45 -0.26 -9.63
CA ASN A 46 -14.35 -0.90 -10.35
C ASN A 46 -12.97 -0.44 -9.88
N ALA A 47 -12.84 0.03 -8.65
CA ALA A 47 -11.54 0.30 -8.05
C ALA A 47 -10.63 -0.93 -8.06
N LEU A 48 -9.33 -0.76 -8.34
CA LEU A 48 -8.41 -1.87 -8.47
C LEU A 48 -8.42 -2.78 -7.24
N LEU A 49 -8.32 -2.20 -6.05
CA LEU A 49 -8.21 -3.00 -4.83
C LEU A 49 -9.47 -3.83 -4.55
N ARG A 50 -10.64 -3.45 -5.04
CA ARG A 50 -11.86 -4.25 -4.90
C ARG A 50 -11.77 -5.60 -5.61
N THR A 51 -10.97 -5.72 -6.65
CA THR A 51 -10.69 -7.03 -7.29
C THR A 51 -9.95 -8.00 -6.35
N ILE A 52 -9.40 -7.50 -5.27
CA ILE A 52 -8.66 -8.23 -4.25
C ILE A 52 -9.46 -8.28 -2.94
N THR A 53 -9.92 -7.15 -2.44
CA THR A 53 -10.60 -7.03 -1.15
C THR A 53 -11.97 -7.70 -1.12
N ASP A 54 -12.77 -7.55 -2.19
CA ASP A 54 -14.11 -8.16 -2.24
C ASP A 54 -14.06 -9.71 -2.19
N PRO A 55 -13.21 -10.40 -2.97
CA PRO A 55 -13.05 -11.85 -2.84
C PRO A 55 -12.54 -12.31 -1.47
N LEU A 56 -11.63 -11.55 -0.84
CA LEU A 56 -11.13 -11.89 0.50
C LEU A 56 -12.21 -11.77 1.57
N SER A 57 -12.98 -10.68 1.56
CA SER A 57 -14.10 -10.49 2.48
C SER A 57 -15.21 -11.53 2.31
N GLN A 58 -15.39 -12.09 1.10
CA GLN A 58 -16.34 -13.17 0.84
C GLN A 58 -15.82 -14.54 1.27
N GLN A 59 -14.52 -14.75 1.20
CA GLN A 59 -13.88 -16.05 1.48
C GLN A 59 -13.65 -16.28 2.97
N TYR A 60 -13.20 -15.26 3.69
CA TYR A 60 -12.84 -15.38 5.10
C TYR A 60 -13.94 -14.86 6.02
N PRO A 61 -14.24 -15.57 7.13
CA PRO A 61 -15.06 -14.99 8.18
C PRO A 61 -14.31 -13.83 8.86
N GLY A 62 -15.07 -12.87 9.41
CA GLY A 62 -14.51 -11.63 9.96
C GLY A 62 -13.60 -11.82 11.18
N ASP A 63 -13.74 -12.94 11.91
CA ASP A 63 -12.83 -13.31 13.01
C ASP A 63 -11.48 -13.86 12.50
N ARG A 64 -11.41 -14.32 11.26
CA ARG A 64 -10.16 -14.79 10.65
C ARG A 64 -9.43 -13.70 9.87
N LEU A 65 -10.14 -12.98 9.01
CA LEU A 65 -9.58 -11.86 8.24
C LEU A 65 -10.60 -10.71 8.19
N GLU A 66 -10.27 -9.60 8.80
CA GLU A 66 -10.96 -8.34 8.63
C GLU A 66 -10.33 -7.53 7.49
N VAL A 67 -11.15 -6.98 6.62
CA VAL A 67 -10.70 -6.12 5.52
C VAL A 67 -11.14 -4.69 5.80
N PHE A 68 -10.17 -3.81 6.00
CA PHE A 68 -10.38 -2.39 6.19
C PHE A 68 -9.83 -1.61 4.99
N THR A 69 -10.72 -1.07 4.16
CA THR A 69 -10.34 -0.19 3.05
C THR A 69 -10.34 1.24 3.55
N VAL A 70 -9.18 1.89 3.55
CA VAL A 70 -8.99 3.22 4.12
C VAL A 70 -9.86 4.25 3.40
N PRO A 71 -10.88 4.83 4.08
CA PRO A 71 -11.71 5.88 3.50
C PRO A 71 -10.96 7.21 3.62
N TYR A 72 -10.44 7.75 2.52
CA TYR A 72 -9.77 9.04 2.49
C TYR A 72 -10.13 9.79 1.21
N VAL A 73 -9.79 11.07 1.14
CA VAL A 73 -10.19 11.92 0.02
C VAL A 73 -9.61 11.48 -1.34
N ALA A 74 -8.47 10.82 -1.35
CA ALA A 74 -7.83 10.21 -2.53
C ALA A 74 -7.80 11.14 -3.76
N GLN A 75 -7.36 12.37 -3.60
CA GLN A 75 -7.34 13.38 -4.65
C GLN A 75 -5.92 13.78 -5.03
N PHE A 76 -5.83 14.40 -6.19
CA PHE A 76 -4.58 14.91 -6.75
C PHE A 76 -4.88 16.13 -7.60
N ARG A 77 -4.80 17.34 -6.99
CA ARG A 77 -5.01 18.60 -7.70
C ARG A 77 -4.02 18.75 -8.85
N ASN A 78 -4.55 19.00 -10.05
CA ASN A 78 -3.79 19.20 -11.25
C ASN A 78 -4.60 20.11 -12.21
N PRO A 79 -4.07 20.54 -13.37
CA PRO A 79 -4.79 21.43 -14.29
C PRO A 79 -6.14 20.89 -14.77
N GLN A 80 -6.34 19.58 -14.86
CA GLN A 80 -7.62 18.97 -15.24
C GLN A 80 -8.58 18.83 -14.05
N ARG A 81 -8.07 18.90 -12.83
CA ARG A 81 -8.82 18.80 -11.57
C ARG A 81 -8.43 19.91 -10.59
N PRO A 82 -8.70 21.17 -10.93
CA PRO A 82 -8.22 22.32 -10.14
C PRO A 82 -8.92 22.45 -8.77
N ASN A 83 -10.07 21.82 -8.60
CA ASN A 83 -10.87 21.87 -7.37
C ASN A 83 -10.51 20.73 -6.38
N ASP A 84 -9.70 19.76 -6.79
CA ASP A 84 -9.22 18.73 -5.88
C ASP A 84 -8.32 19.36 -4.79
N ILE A 85 -8.22 18.71 -3.63
CA ILE A 85 -7.18 19.04 -2.66
C ILE A 85 -5.81 18.62 -3.21
N THR A 86 -4.75 19.14 -2.62
CA THR A 86 -3.39 18.79 -3.07
C THR A 86 -3.05 17.35 -2.80
N TYR A 87 -2.12 16.80 -3.57
CA TYR A 87 -1.56 15.48 -3.33
C TYR A 87 -1.01 15.32 -1.90
N ASP A 88 -0.26 16.33 -1.41
CA ASP A 88 0.31 16.31 -0.08
C ASP A 88 -0.75 16.23 1.03
N GLN A 89 -1.83 17.00 0.89
CA GLN A 89 -2.95 16.95 1.83
C GLN A 89 -3.69 15.62 1.78
N SER A 90 -3.94 15.09 0.58
CA SER A 90 -4.62 13.81 0.38
C SER A 90 -3.79 12.64 0.96
N ARG A 91 -2.50 12.63 0.68
CA ARG A 91 -1.56 11.64 1.21
C ARG A 91 -1.47 11.69 2.73
N ALA A 92 -1.38 12.89 3.31
CA ALA A 92 -1.37 13.06 4.77
C ALA A 92 -2.65 12.52 5.41
N GLU A 93 -3.83 12.86 4.88
CA GLU A 93 -5.11 12.33 5.38
C GLU A 93 -5.16 10.80 5.30
N GLY A 94 -4.81 10.21 4.17
CA GLY A 94 -4.79 8.76 4.00
C GLY A 94 -3.82 8.07 4.95
N THR A 95 -2.64 8.65 5.16
CA THR A 95 -1.65 8.14 6.12
C THR A 95 -2.17 8.20 7.55
N ASP A 96 -2.77 9.33 7.96
CA ASP A 96 -3.31 9.50 9.30
C ASP A 96 -4.45 8.52 9.58
N ARG A 97 -5.33 8.29 8.62
CA ARG A 97 -6.45 7.35 8.75
C ARG A 97 -5.99 5.90 8.82
N ALA A 98 -5.08 5.49 7.94
CA ALA A 98 -4.50 4.14 7.97
C ALA A 98 -3.75 3.89 9.29
N ARG A 99 -2.97 4.87 9.76
CA ARG A 99 -2.27 4.80 11.04
C ARG A 99 -3.23 4.71 12.22
N ALA A 100 -4.29 5.51 12.22
CA ALA A 100 -5.28 5.52 13.29
C ALA A 100 -5.97 4.17 13.43
N GLU A 101 -6.31 3.52 12.31
CA GLU A 101 -6.87 2.16 12.34
C GLU A 101 -5.89 1.14 12.93
N ILE A 102 -4.65 1.11 12.43
CA ILE A 102 -3.62 0.20 12.95
C ILE A 102 -3.43 0.38 14.46
N VAL A 103 -3.41 1.62 14.95
CA VAL A 103 -3.28 1.92 16.38
C VAL A 103 -4.50 1.42 17.15
N ALA A 104 -5.71 1.76 16.68
CA ALA A 104 -6.95 1.38 17.36
C ALA A 104 -7.10 -0.15 17.45
N THR A 105 -6.85 -0.85 16.35
CA THR A 105 -6.88 -2.32 16.33
C THR A 105 -5.82 -2.90 17.25
N HIS A 106 -4.59 -2.42 17.20
CA HIS A 106 -3.51 -2.96 18.05
C HIS A 106 -3.76 -2.73 19.55
N GLU A 107 -4.36 -1.60 19.92
CA GLU A 107 -4.72 -1.31 21.31
C GLU A 107 -5.86 -2.20 21.81
N HIS A 108 -6.87 -2.47 20.99
CA HIS A 108 -8.02 -3.29 21.33
C HIS A 108 -7.73 -4.79 21.15
N CYS A 109 -7.01 -5.15 20.09
CA CYS A 109 -6.72 -6.49 19.62
C CYS A 109 -5.20 -6.72 19.51
N PRO A 110 -4.48 -6.83 20.63
CA PRO A 110 -3.00 -6.83 20.62
C PRO A 110 -2.35 -8.02 19.89
N TYR A 111 -3.10 -9.07 19.61
CA TYR A 111 -2.61 -10.25 18.88
C TYR A 111 -3.06 -10.27 17.41
N THR A 112 -3.85 -9.31 16.95
CA THR A 112 -4.18 -9.17 15.55
C THR A 112 -2.92 -8.80 14.76
N SER A 113 -2.64 -9.56 13.70
CA SER A 113 -1.56 -9.29 12.77
C SER A 113 -2.06 -8.44 11.61
N PHE A 114 -1.18 -7.65 11.00
CA PHE A 114 -1.54 -6.74 9.92
C PHE A 114 -0.95 -7.19 8.57
N ILE A 115 -1.71 -6.96 7.50
CA ILE A 115 -1.22 -6.96 6.12
C ILE A 115 -1.50 -5.57 5.54
N LEU A 116 -0.52 -4.94 4.89
CA LEU A 116 -0.70 -3.66 4.22
C LEU A 116 -0.79 -3.88 2.71
N LEU A 117 -1.78 -3.28 2.08
CA LEU A 117 -1.99 -3.33 0.63
C LEU A 117 -2.20 -1.90 0.14
N GLY A 118 -1.49 -1.48 -0.91
CA GLY A 118 -1.67 -0.16 -1.50
C GLY A 118 -1.56 -0.16 -3.01
N PHE A 119 -2.30 0.78 -3.64
CA PHE A 119 -2.21 1.05 -5.07
C PHE A 119 -1.91 2.53 -5.32
N SER A 120 -0.92 2.83 -6.16
CA SER A 120 -0.59 4.20 -6.60
C SER A 120 -0.32 5.14 -5.42
N GLN A 121 -1.08 6.22 -5.22
CA GLN A 121 -1.00 7.05 -4.01
C GLN A 121 -1.15 6.21 -2.73
N GLY A 122 -2.06 5.24 -2.74
CA GLY A 122 -2.22 4.29 -1.64
C GLY A 122 -1.00 3.39 -1.42
N ALA A 123 -0.25 3.06 -2.48
CA ALA A 123 1.00 2.31 -2.34
C ALA A 123 2.11 3.16 -1.71
N VAL A 124 2.14 4.46 -1.99
CA VAL A 124 3.05 5.39 -1.29
C VAL A 124 2.71 5.44 0.20
N ILE A 125 1.43 5.60 0.55
CA ILE A 125 0.95 5.62 1.94
C ILE A 125 1.28 4.31 2.67
N ALA A 126 0.87 3.17 2.11
CA ALA A 126 1.14 1.85 2.69
C ALA A 126 2.64 1.56 2.79
N GLY A 127 3.42 1.96 1.80
CA GLY A 127 4.87 1.80 1.77
C GLY A 127 5.58 2.67 2.82
N ASP A 128 5.10 3.88 3.08
CA ASP A 128 5.64 4.76 4.12
C ASP A 128 5.37 4.19 5.51
N LEU A 129 4.15 3.68 5.75
CA LEU A 129 3.83 2.97 7.00
C LEU A 129 4.66 1.70 7.16
N THR A 130 4.86 0.93 6.08
CA THR A 130 5.73 -0.25 6.09
C THR A 130 7.17 0.12 6.43
N ASN A 131 7.70 1.22 5.87
CA ASN A 131 9.03 1.74 6.20
C ASN A 131 9.12 2.12 7.68
N GLU A 132 8.17 2.88 8.20
CA GLU A 132 8.18 3.31 9.61
C GLU A 132 8.13 2.10 10.55
N ILE A 133 7.24 1.14 10.30
CA ILE A 133 7.13 -0.08 11.12
C ILE A 133 8.42 -0.90 11.00
N GLY A 134 8.89 -1.16 9.80
CA GLY A 134 10.07 -1.99 9.56
C GLY A 134 11.37 -1.40 10.11
N THR A 135 11.47 -0.07 10.23
CA THR A 135 12.61 0.63 10.85
C THR A 135 12.45 0.86 12.36
N GLY A 136 11.35 0.38 12.96
CA GLY A 136 11.08 0.48 14.39
C GLY A 136 10.55 1.85 14.84
N ASN A 137 10.08 2.68 13.91
CA ASN A 137 9.51 4.01 14.18
C ASN A 137 7.99 4.06 13.97
N GLY A 138 7.38 2.94 13.64
CA GLY A 138 5.96 2.85 13.33
C GLY A 138 5.05 2.68 14.54
N PRO A 139 3.72 2.66 14.30
CA PRO A 139 2.71 2.56 15.35
C PRO A 139 2.66 1.17 16.02
N VAL A 140 3.19 0.14 15.37
CA VAL A 140 3.25 -1.24 15.87
C VAL A 140 4.63 -1.83 15.64
N PRO A 141 5.02 -2.89 16.39
CA PRO A 141 6.31 -3.55 16.14
C PRO A 141 6.28 -4.33 14.81
N PRO A 142 7.45 -4.50 14.15
CA PRO A 142 7.53 -5.19 12.85
C PRO A 142 6.96 -6.62 12.83
N GLU A 143 7.05 -7.33 13.94
CA GLU A 143 6.49 -8.69 14.09
C GLU A 143 4.98 -8.76 14.00
N SER A 144 4.28 -7.64 14.23
CA SER A 144 2.82 -7.55 14.05
C SER A 144 2.40 -7.46 12.58
N VAL A 145 3.34 -7.28 11.63
CA VAL A 145 3.04 -7.19 10.20
C VAL A 145 3.46 -8.46 9.49
N LEU A 146 2.51 -9.19 8.92
CA LEU A 146 2.77 -10.41 8.13
C LEU A 146 3.42 -10.10 6.79
N GLY A 147 3.01 -9.01 6.15
CA GLY A 147 3.57 -8.57 4.89
C GLY A 147 2.92 -7.32 4.33
N SER A 148 3.49 -6.81 3.25
CA SER A 148 2.98 -5.65 2.52
C SER A 148 3.01 -5.91 1.02
N VAL A 149 2.00 -5.43 0.30
CA VAL A 149 1.93 -5.47 -1.17
C VAL A 149 1.71 -4.06 -1.70
N LEU A 150 2.65 -3.56 -2.46
CA LEU A 150 2.66 -2.20 -3.00
C LEU A 150 2.57 -2.28 -4.53
N ILE A 151 1.44 -1.85 -5.08
CA ILE A 151 1.16 -1.87 -6.52
C ILE A 151 1.37 -0.46 -7.06
N ALA A 152 2.27 -0.30 -8.00
CA ALA A 152 2.61 0.99 -8.63
C ALA A 152 3.08 2.06 -7.63
N ASP A 153 4.01 1.72 -6.74
CA ASP A 153 4.54 2.61 -5.72
C ASP A 153 5.41 3.73 -6.33
N GLY A 154 4.98 4.99 -6.15
CA GLY A 154 5.72 6.18 -6.61
C GLY A 154 7.07 6.40 -5.92
N ARG A 155 7.34 5.70 -4.83
CA ARG A 155 8.63 5.71 -4.10
C ARG A 155 9.39 4.36 -4.21
N ARG A 156 9.08 3.55 -5.21
CA ARG A 156 9.77 2.28 -5.43
C ARG A 156 11.26 2.51 -5.74
N LEU A 157 12.13 1.82 -5.03
CA LEU A 157 13.54 1.75 -5.35
C LEU A 157 13.90 0.31 -5.74
N PRO A 158 14.61 0.09 -6.89
CA PRO A 158 15.04 -1.24 -7.27
C PRO A 158 15.89 -1.90 -6.19
N GLY A 159 15.61 -3.17 -5.89
CA GLY A 159 16.32 -3.93 -4.87
C GLY A 159 15.79 -3.75 -3.44
N GLU A 160 14.80 -2.88 -3.22
CA GLU A 160 14.07 -2.82 -1.96
C GLU A 160 12.81 -3.69 -2.02
N GLY A 161 12.68 -4.61 -1.08
CA GLY A 161 11.59 -5.59 -1.06
C GLY A 161 11.71 -6.67 -2.14
N GLN A 162 10.66 -7.47 -2.27
CA GLN A 162 10.52 -8.53 -3.27
C GLN A 162 9.87 -7.96 -4.54
N SER A 163 10.31 -8.38 -5.71
CA SER A 163 9.71 -8.00 -6.99
C SER A 163 9.11 -9.23 -7.67
N PRO A 164 7.86 -9.57 -7.37
CA PRO A 164 7.19 -10.66 -8.07
C PRO A 164 6.93 -10.27 -9.52
N GLY A 165 7.30 -11.14 -10.45
CA GLY A 165 7.06 -10.93 -11.87
C GLY A 165 8.28 -10.47 -12.66
N LEU A 166 8.00 -9.86 -13.82
CA LEU A 166 9.01 -9.24 -14.66
C LEU A 166 9.45 -7.92 -14.00
N ALA A 167 10.52 -7.99 -13.22
CA ALA A 167 11.04 -6.80 -12.55
C ALA A 167 11.38 -5.72 -13.58
N PRO A 168 10.86 -4.49 -13.43
CA PRO A 168 11.33 -3.34 -14.19
C PRO A 168 12.79 -3.09 -13.78
N SER A 169 13.73 -3.45 -14.64
CA SER A 169 15.13 -3.57 -14.26
C SER A 169 15.85 -2.24 -14.07
N ASN A 170 15.34 -1.12 -14.62
CA ASN A 170 16.17 0.07 -14.83
C ASN A 170 15.58 1.38 -14.33
N GLY A 171 14.44 1.39 -13.65
CA GLY A 171 13.79 2.62 -13.20
C GLY A 171 13.45 2.59 -11.71
N GLN A 172 13.04 3.73 -11.22
CA GLN A 172 12.64 3.95 -9.83
C GLN A 172 11.29 4.67 -9.78
N GLY A 173 10.73 4.82 -8.60
CA GLY A 173 9.49 5.57 -8.42
C GLY A 173 9.60 7.01 -8.92
N MET A 174 8.53 7.55 -9.48
CA MET A 174 8.48 8.91 -10.03
C MET A 174 8.82 9.97 -8.96
N GLU A 175 8.40 9.77 -7.72
CA GLU A 175 8.71 10.71 -6.63
C GLU A 175 10.21 10.77 -6.33
N ILE A 176 10.94 9.67 -6.51
CA ILE A 176 12.39 9.66 -6.36
C ILE A 176 13.05 10.37 -7.55
N SER A 177 12.61 10.07 -8.77
CA SER A 177 13.16 10.67 -9.98
C SER A 177 12.95 12.17 -10.05
N LEU A 178 11.82 12.67 -9.56
CA LEU A 178 11.47 14.10 -9.58
C LEU A 178 11.87 14.84 -8.31
N GLN A 179 12.32 14.15 -7.27
CA GLN A 179 12.70 14.80 -6.00
C GLN A 179 13.69 15.97 -6.18
N PRO A 180 14.75 15.87 -7.01
CA PRO A 180 15.67 16.99 -7.20
C PRO A 180 15.02 18.22 -7.85
N ALA A 181 13.89 18.04 -8.54
CA ALA A 181 13.13 19.12 -9.18
C ALA A 181 12.03 19.70 -8.28
N THR A 182 11.76 19.10 -7.11
CA THR A 182 10.79 19.62 -6.14
C THR A 182 11.20 21.03 -5.71
N GLY A 183 10.37 22.03 -6.00
CA GLY A 183 10.68 23.44 -5.76
C GLY A 183 11.21 24.20 -6.98
N LEU A 184 11.77 23.54 -8.00
CA LEU A 184 12.12 24.15 -9.29
C LEU A 184 10.99 24.02 -10.31
N THR A 185 10.24 22.94 -10.23
CA THR A 185 9.09 22.66 -11.08
C THR A 185 7.84 22.65 -10.23
N GLN A 186 7.25 23.78 -9.98
CA GLN A 186 5.87 23.84 -9.46
C GLN A 186 4.87 23.43 -10.56
N LEU A 187 5.19 22.34 -11.29
CA LEU A 187 4.31 21.77 -12.32
C LEU A 187 2.95 21.43 -11.74
N ILE A 188 2.94 20.99 -10.47
CA ILE A 188 1.72 20.72 -9.71
C ILE A 188 1.92 21.22 -8.28
N ALA A 189 1.29 22.35 -7.96
CA ALA A 189 1.37 22.92 -6.61
C ALA A 189 0.81 21.95 -5.55
N GLY A 190 1.57 21.73 -4.47
CA GLY A 190 1.19 20.84 -3.38
C GLY A 190 1.36 19.35 -3.68
N ALA A 191 2.21 18.99 -4.66
CA ALA A 191 2.68 17.64 -4.91
C ALA A 191 4.19 17.58 -4.63
N THR A 192 4.55 17.31 -3.39
CA THR A 192 5.95 17.14 -2.98
C THR A 192 6.45 15.78 -3.42
N MET A 193 7.50 15.78 -4.24
CA MET A 193 8.19 14.56 -4.63
C MET A 193 9.18 14.19 -3.53
N THR A 194 8.88 13.13 -2.81
CA THR A 194 9.73 12.63 -1.72
C THR A 194 10.72 11.60 -2.27
N GLY A 195 11.96 11.65 -1.81
CA GLY A 195 13.02 10.73 -2.22
C GLY A 195 12.82 9.30 -1.70
N PRO A 196 13.90 8.47 -1.75
CA PRO A 196 13.87 7.13 -1.21
C PRO A 196 13.45 7.12 0.27
N ARG A 197 12.85 6.03 0.73
CA ARG A 197 12.54 5.82 2.14
C ARG A 197 13.84 5.57 2.91
N PRO A 198 14.18 6.36 3.92
CA PRO A 198 15.36 6.11 4.74
C PRO A 198 15.29 4.73 5.40
N GLY A 199 16.31 3.89 5.19
CA GLY A 199 16.33 2.53 5.73
C GLY A 199 15.47 1.50 4.98
N GLY A 200 14.89 1.86 3.85
CA GLY A 200 14.05 0.99 3.03
C GLY A 200 12.86 0.45 3.82
N PHE A 201 12.63 -0.85 3.78
CA PHE A 201 11.57 -1.50 4.58
C PHE A 201 12.09 -2.15 5.86
N GLY A 202 13.38 -1.95 6.22
CA GLY A 202 13.96 -2.46 7.45
C GLY A 202 13.70 -3.94 7.67
N ALA A 203 13.18 -4.32 8.85
CA ALA A 203 12.84 -5.70 9.19
C ALA A 203 11.70 -6.31 8.34
N LEU A 204 10.98 -5.50 7.58
CA LEU A 204 9.90 -5.94 6.68
C LEU A 204 10.34 -6.11 5.22
N ALA A 205 11.62 -5.92 4.89
CA ALA A 205 12.10 -5.97 3.50
C ALA A 205 11.78 -7.31 2.82
N ASP A 206 11.99 -8.43 3.47
CA ASP A 206 11.71 -9.76 2.94
C ASP A 206 10.21 -10.12 2.90
N ARG A 207 9.37 -9.29 3.50
CA ARG A 207 7.91 -9.45 3.56
C ARG A 207 7.16 -8.37 2.79
N THR A 208 7.86 -7.53 2.03
CA THR A 208 7.27 -6.46 1.21
C THR A 208 7.41 -6.80 -0.27
N ALA A 209 6.28 -6.96 -0.95
CA ALA A 209 6.23 -7.15 -2.38
C ALA A 209 5.97 -5.81 -3.11
N GLN A 210 6.81 -5.49 -4.08
CA GLN A 210 6.68 -4.32 -4.95
C GLN A 210 6.30 -4.75 -6.36
N ILE A 211 5.06 -4.45 -6.79
CA ILE A 211 4.54 -4.80 -8.10
C ILE A 211 4.53 -3.57 -8.99
N CYS A 212 5.19 -3.65 -10.14
CA CYS A 212 5.28 -2.54 -11.08
C CYS A 212 5.31 -3.05 -12.53
N ASP A 213 4.42 -2.52 -13.39
CA ASP A 213 4.54 -2.68 -14.83
C ASP A 213 5.75 -1.87 -15.33
N ALA A 214 6.62 -2.48 -16.12
CA ALA A 214 7.83 -1.83 -16.64
C ALA A 214 7.53 -0.57 -17.48
N ARG A 215 6.30 -0.43 -17.97
CA ARG A 215 5.83 0.73 -18.75
C ARG A 215 5.14 1.79 -17.88
N ASP A 216 4.87 1.49 -16.61
CA ASP A 216 4.23 2.46 -15.69
C ASP A 216 5.27 3.40 -15.10
N LEU A 217 5.24 4.63 -15.54
CA LEU A 217 6.18 5.67 -15.10
C LEU A 217 6.00 6.10 -13.63
N ILE A 218 4.88 5.79 -12.99
CA ILE A 218 4.69 6.06 -11.56
C ILE A 218 5.72 5.27 -10.74
N CYS A 219 5.92 4.00 -11.06
CA CYS A 219 6.82 3.13 -10.30
C CYS A 219 8.11 2.76 -11.06
N ASN A 220 8.22 3.10 -12.34
CA ASN A 220 9.38 2.81 -13.19
C ASN A 220 9.81 4.00 -14.04
N ALA A 221 10.11 5.13 -13.40
CA ALA A 221 10.65 6.32 -14.05
C ALA A 221 12.17 6.25 -14.23
N PRO A 222 12.76 7.03 -15.18
CA PRO A 222 14.20 7.17 -15.32
C PRO A 222 14.87 7.73 -14.06
N PHE A 223 16.17 7.41 -13.87
CA PHE A 223 16.94 7.90 -12.73
C PHE A 223 17.27 9.40 -12.79
N ASN A 224 17.29 10.01 -13.98
CA ASN A 224 17.60 11.42 -14.08
C ASN A 224 16.32 12.26 -14.17
N VAL A 225 16.34 13.45 -13.55
CA VAL A 225 15.20 14.35 -13.43
C VAL A 225 14.71 14.90 -14.77
N VAL A 226 15.61 15.08 -15.74
CA VAL A 226 15.25 15.64 -17.05
C VAL A 226 14.41 14.64 -17.85
N ASP A 227 14.86 13.38 -17.92
CA ASP A 227 14.12 12.31 -18.58
C ASP A 227 12.83 11.98 -17.81
N GLY A 228 12.87 12.02 -16.46
CA GLY A 228 11.71 11.83 -15.61
C GLY A 228 10.63 12.87 -15.85
N ALA A 229 10.99 14.15 -15.92
CA ALA A 229 10.06 15.25 -16.19
C ALA A 229 9.46 15.18 -17.60
N ALA A 230 10.28 14.86 -18.63
CA ALA A 230 9.81 14.70 -19.99
C ALA A 230 8.80 13.53 -20.11
N ARG A 231 9.10 12.40 -19.52
CA ARG A 231 8.22 11.22 -19.53
C ARG A 231 6.98 11.35 -18.64
N PHE A 232 7.03 12.19 -17.61
CA PHE A 232 5.83 12.50 -16.83
C PHE A 232 4.76 13.19 -17.67
N GLN A 233 5.13 14.07 -18.60
CA GLN A 233 4.17 14.67 -19.54
C GLN A 233 3.56 13.61 -20.46
N GLU A 234 4.38 12.66 -20.94
CA GLU A 234 3.91 11.50 -21.71
C GLU A 234 2.95 10.62 -20.89
N PHE A 235 3.26 10.39 -19.63
CA PHE A 235 2.39 9.65 -18.70
C PHE A 235 1.02 10.34 -18.51
N VAL A 236 1.01 11.63 -18.25
CA VAL A 236 -0.24 12.40 -18.10
C VAL A 236 -1.09 12.33 -19.39
N ALA A 237 -0.45 12.30 -20.55
CA ALA A 237 -1.15 12.19 -21.84
C ALA A 237 -1.66 10.75 -22.13
N ASN A 238 -1.00 9.71 -21.62
CA ASN A 238 -1.25 8.31 -21.97
C ASN A 238 -1.42 7.38 -20.74
N ASN A 239 -2.15 7.81 -19.73
CA ASN A 239 -2.30 7.14 -18.42
C ASN A 239 -2.93 5.71 -18.45
N ALA A 240 -3.11 5.09 -19.62
CA ALA A 240 -3.80 3.82 -19.76
C ALA A 240 -3.11 2.65 -19.02
N ILE A 241 -1.77 2.58 -19.05
CA ILE A 241 -1.00 1.47 -18.43
C ILE A 241 -1.20 1.45 -16.91
N HIS A 242 -1.13 2.62 -16.25
CA HIS A 242 -1.32 2.74 -14.81
C HIS A 242 -2.73 2.29 -14.36
N ALA A 243 -3.73 2.43 -15.22
CA ALA A 243 -5.10 2.01 -14.92
C ALA A 243 -5.37 0.51 -15.23
N MET A 244 -4.42 -0.23 -15.84
CA MET A 244 -4.65 -1.57 -16.36
C MET A 244 -4.23 -2.71 -15.44
N TYR A 245 -3.74 -2.46 -14.25
CA TYR A 245 -3.26 -3.52 -13.34
C TYR A 245 -4.28 -4.62 -13.05
N ALA A 246 -5.58 -4.32 -13.10
CA ALA A 246 -6.63 -5.30 -12.87
C ALA A 246 -6.68 -6.40 -13.94
N THR A 247 -6.29 -6.09 -15.17
CA THR A 247 -6.51 -6.97 -16.35
C THR A 247 -5.25 -7.26 -17.15
N ASN A 248 -4.14 -6.55 -16.90
CA ASN A 248 -2.91 -6.71 -17.65
C ASN A 248 -2.20 -8.03 -17.28
N PRO A 249 -2.08 -9.00 -18.23
CA PRO A 249 -1.42 -10.28 -17.96
C PRO A 249 0.11 -10.21 -18.05
N ASP A 250 0.68 -9.06 -18.42
CA ASP A 250 2.11 -8.92 -18.73
C ASP A 250 2.93 -8.42 -17.54
N VAL A 251 2.30 -8.13 -16.40
CA VAL A 251 2.99 -7.63 -15.20
C VAL A 251 3.64 -8.74 -14.42
N ILE A 252 2.93 -9.85 -14.21
CA ILE A 252 3.41 -11.02 -13.49
C ILE A 252 3.25 -12.24 -14.40
N ILE A 253 4.33 -13.00 -14.60
CA ILE A 253 4.33 -14.15 -15.51
C ILE A 253 3.28 -15.18 -15.09
N GLY A 254 2.37 -15.49 -16.00
CA GLY A 254 1.40 -16.60 -15.86
C GLY A 254 0.19 -16.29 -14.96
N THR A 255 0.02 -15.03 -14.52
CA THR A 255 -1.12 -14.62 -13.70
C THR A 255 -1.40 -13.12 -13.85
N THR A 256 -2.51 -12.64 -13.31
CA THR A 256 -2.79 -11.21 -13.18
C THR A 256 -2.33 -10.68 -11.82
N VAL A 257 -2.19 -9.36 -11.69
CA VAL A 257 -1.84 -8.72 -10.40
C VAL A 257 -2.87 -9.04 -9.32
N PRO A 258 -4.19 -8.95 -9.57
CA PRO A 258 -5.18 -9.35 -8.57
C PRO A 258 -5.07 -10.81 -8.15
N GLU A 259 -4.93 -11.75 -9.09
CA GLU A 259 -4.82 -13.19 -8.78
C GLU A 259 -3.58 -13.51 -7.95
N TRP A 260 -2.42 -12.94 -8.34
CA TRP A 260 -1.19 -13.13 -7.57
C TRP A 260 -1.33 -12.55 -6.16
N THR A 261 -1.86 -11.33 -6.04
CA THR A 261 -2.03 -10.65 -4.75
C THR A 261 -3.00 -11.40 -3.84
N LEU A 262 -4.12 -11.90 -4.40
CA LEU A 262 -5.05 -12.78 -3.68
C LEU A 262 -4.34 -14.03 -3.14
N GLY A 263 -3.58 -14.74 -3.97
CA GLY A 263 -2.84 -15.92 -3.57
C GLY A 263 -1.81 -15.62 -2.47
N HIS A 264 -1.12 -14.49 -2.59
CA HIS A 264 -0.12 -14.06 -1.61
C HIS A 264 -0.76 -13.69 -0.26
N ILE A 265 -1.82 -12.89 -0.25
CA ILE A 265 -2.53 -12.51 0.99
C ILE A 265 -3.13 -13.75 1.67
N ARG A 266 -3.72 -14.69 0.90
CA ARG A 266 -4.20 -15.96 1.44
C ARG A 266 -3.08 -16.72 2.15
N SER A 267 -1.91 -16.83 1.52
CA SER A 267 -0.78 -17.54 2.10
C SER A 267 -0.28 -16.89 3.40
N LEU A 268 -0.35 -15.56 3.51
CA LEU A 268 -0.03 -14.83 4.74
C LEU A 268 -1.10 -15.03 5.83
N THR A 269 -2.37 -15.04 5.44
CA THR A 269 -3.50 -15.20 6.37
C THR A 269 -3.57 -16.63 6.94
N ASP A 270 -3.19 -17.62 6.14
CA ASP A 270 -3.30 -19.05 6.50
C ASP A 270 -2.01 -19.62 7.12
N SER A 271 -0.96 -18.80 7.32
CA SER A 271 0.35 -19.21 7.84
C SER A 271 0.41 -19.45 9.37
#